data_ab76cfc9c726bd8dbbe8d7cb3e408174
#
_entry.id   ab76cfc9c726bd8dbbe8d7cb3e408174
#
_cell.length_a   1.000
_cell.length_b   1.000
_cell.length_c   1.000
_cell.angle_alpha   90.00
_cell.angle_beta   90.00
_cell.angle_gamma   90.00
#
_symmetry.space_group_name_H-M   'P 1'
#
loop_
_entity.id
_entity.type
_entity.pdbx_description
1 polymer ?
#
loop_
_entity_poly.entity_id
_entity_poly.type
_entity_poly.pdbx_seq_one_letter_code
_entity_poly.pdbx_strand_id
1 'polypeptide(L)'
;MTGPDRRSVKRLAIGGLVHETVTFLPQETELAAFEHRAVRGDEIAQAFAGSNTVYGGFLQVCQDNDIAVEGLLVAECAPSGPVAGAAFEAMADELVSRAVLWREEADGLLLHLHGAMVSRGDTDPEYSLLLRLRAILGDDYPIALAMDLHGNVAVEKAMLADVVCGFRRSPHTDMAETGERAAKLLLGKLA
;
A
#
# COMPACT_ATOMS: atom_id res chain seq x y z
N MET A 1 -26.60 28.68 8.66
CA MET A 1 -26.41 27.44 7.88
C MET A 1 -25.13 26.80 8.39
N THR A 2 -25.26 25.85 9.29
CA THR A 2 -24.15 25.02 9.73
C THR A 2 -23.80 24.10 8.56
N GLY A 3 -22.59 24.23 8.03
CA GLY A 3 -22.07 23.30 7.01
C GLY A 3 -22.12 21.85 7.53
N PRO A 4 -22.07 20.85 6.65
CA PRO A 4 -22.04 19.47 7.07
C PRO A 4 -20.94 19.27 8.10
N ASP A 5 -21.29 18.61 9.18
CA ASP A 5 -20.37 18.25 10.27
C ASP A 5 -19.23 17.42 9.64
N ARG A 6 -18.04 18.02 9.48
CA ARG A 6 -16.88 17.33 8.91
C ARG A 6 -16.46 16.27 9.92
N ARG A 7 -16.72 15.02 9.59
CA ARG A 7 -16.24 13.89 10.38
C ARG A 7 -14.71 13.97 10.45
N SER A 8 -14.16 14.19 11.63
CA SER A 8 -12.70 14.19 11.79
C SER A 8 -12.18 12.78 11.55
N VAL A 9 -11.25 12.62 10.61
CA VAL A 9 -10.52 11.36 10.42
C VAL A 9 -9.73 11.06 11.69
N LYS A 10 -9.88 9.86 12.22
CA LYS A 10 -9.25 9.48 13.50
C LYS A 10 -8.18 8.41 13.34
N ARG A 11 -8.28 7.56 12.31
CA ARG A 11 -7.42 6.41 12.14
C ARG A 11 -7.28 6.02 10.67
N LEU A 12 -6.06 5.70 10.25
CA LEU A 12 -5.77 5.15 8.91
C LEU A 12 -4.98 3.85 9.04
N ALA A 13 -5.34 2.87 8.21
CA ALA A 13 -4.56 1.65 8.05
C ALA A 13 -3.42 1.89 7.05
N ILE A 14 -2.25 1.29 7.30
CA ILE A 14 -1.06 1.38 6.44
C ILE A 14 -0.55 -0.02 6.11
N GLY A 15 -0.30 -0.30 4.83
CA GLY A 15 0.29 -1.55 4.37
C GLY A 15 0.99 -1.43 3.03
N GLY A 16 1.60 -2.53 2.59
CA GLY A 16 2.21 -2.59 1.27
C GLY A 16 2.82 -3.96 0.94
N LEU A 17 2.72 -4.32 -0.34
CA LEU A 17 3.45 -5.43 -0.94
C LEU A 17 4.23 -4.87 -2.13
N VAL A 18 5.56 -4.89 -2.07
CA VAL A 18 6.41 -4.19 -3.03
C VAL A 18 7.45 -5.13 -3.62
N HIS A 19 7.36 -5.33 -4.92
CA HIS A 19 8.34 -6.10 -5.68
C HIS A 19 8.35 -5.69 -7.15
N GLU A 20 9.53 -5.44 -7.67
CA GLU A 20 9.76 -5.26 -9.11
C GLU A 20 10.17 -6.58 -9.74
N THR A 21 9.34 -7.13 -10.60
CA THR A 21 9.60 -8.42 -11.21
C THR A 21 10.42 -8.30 -12.50
N VAL A 22 11.50 -9.04 -12.56
CA VAL A 22 12.30 -9.25 -13.77
C VAL A 22 11.85 -10.57 -14.40
N THR A 23 10.89 -10.51 -15.31
CA THR A 23 10.17 -11.68 -15.84
C THR A 23 11.00 -12.69 -16.59
N PHE A 24 12.20 -12.32 -17.11
CA PHE A 24 13.10 -13.21 -17.80
C PHE A 24 14.11 -13.94 -16.88
N LEU A 25 14.08 -13.67 -15.57
CA LEU A 25 14.84 -14.47 -14.60
C LEU A 25 14.10 -15.79 -14.35
N PRO A 26 14.82 -16.93 -14.42
CA PRO A 26 14.18 -18.24 -14.25
C PRO A 26 13.87 -18.58 -12.78
N GLN A 27 14.56 -17.97 -11.83
CA GLN A 27 14.37 -18.19 -10.40
C GLN A 27 13.11 -17.48 -9.92
N GLU A 28 12.33 -18.14 -9.09
CA GLU A 28 11.19 -17.52 -8.42
C GLU A 28 11.63 -16.80 -7.14
N THR A 29 10.90 -15.75 -6.79
CA THR A 29 11.07 -15.03 -5.54
C THR A 29 10.17 -15.69 -4.50
N GLU A 30 10.78 -16.38 -3.55
CA GLU A 30 10.10 -17.14 -2.51
C GLU A 30 9.65 -16.24 -1.34
N LEU A 31 8.69 -16.71 -0.54
CA LEU A 31 8.18 -16.01 0.65
C LEU A 31 9.30 -15.57 1.60
N ALA A 32 10.31 -16.38 1.80
CA ALA A 32 11.43 -16.07 2.70
C ALA A 32 12.18 -14.79 2.32
N ALA A 33 12.20 -14.41 1.02
CA ALA A 33 12.83 -13.18 0.56
C ALA A 33 12.08 -11.92 1.06
N PHE A 34 10.77 -11.99 1.19
CA PHE A 34 9.94 -10.94 1.75
C PHE A 34 9.95 -10.96 3.28
N GLU A 35 9.83 -12.13 3.89
CA GLU A 35 9.78 -12.28 5.35
C GLU A 35 11.03 -11.74 6.05
N HIS A 36 12.18 -11.78 5.40
CA HIS A 36 13.43 -11.24 5.95
C HIS A 36 13.33 -9.75 6.34
N ARG A 37 12.45 -8.99 5.69
CA ARG A 37 12.24 -7.56 5.92
C ARG A 37 10.79 -7.19 6.23
N ALA A 38 9.92 -8.18 6.35
CA ALA A 38 8.52 -7.93 6.62
C ALA A 38 8.32 -7.29 8.00
N VAL A 39 7.49 -6.25 8.05
CA VAL A 39 7.17 -5.49 9.26
C VAL A 39 5.65 -5.48 9.43
N ARG A 40 5.17 -5.60 10.67
CA ARG A 40 3.76 -5.77 10.98
C ARG A 40 3.32 -4.91 12.17
N GLY A 41 2.07 -4.49 12.15
CA GLY A 41 1.47 -3.76 13.28
C GLY A 41 2.25 -2.51 13.65
N ASP A 42 2.44 -2.29 14.93
CA ASP A 42 3.11 -1.10 15.48
C ASP A 42 4.58 -0.97 15.08
N GLU A 43 5.22 -2.08 14.66
CA GLU A 43 6.60 -2.06 14.19
C GLU A 43 6.75 -1.24 12.89
N ILE A 44 5.68 -1.07 12.09
CA ILE A 44 5.69 -0.23 10.88
C ILE A 44 6.03 1.21 11.23
N ALA A 45 5.39 1.76 12.26
CA ALA A 45 5.69 3.12 12.71
C ALA A 45 7.12 3.23 13.23
N GLN A 46 7.60 2.24 13.98
CA GLN A 46 8.97 2.21 14.51
C GLN A 46 10.04 2.12 13.42
N ALA A 47 9.77 1.33 12.37
CA ALA A 47 10.72 1.09 11.28
C ALA A 47 10.82 2.27 10.30
N PHE A 48 9.73 2.99 10.06
CA PHE A 48 9.65 3.93 8.95
C PHE A 48 9.45 5.40 9.34
N ALA A 49 9.16 5.74 10.60
CA ALA A 49 9.00 7.13 11.01
C ALA A 49 10.25 7.95 10.71
N GLY A 50 10.07 9.11 10.06
CA GLY A 50 11.15 10.03 9.69
C GLY A 50 12.05 9.54 8.56
N SER A 51 11.73 8.42 7.90
CA SER A 51 12.49 7.87 6.77
C SER A 51 12.03 8.47 5.43
N ASN A 52 12.92 8.47 4.43
CA ASN A 52 12.53 8.81 3.05
C ASN A 52 11.94 7.59 2.33
N THR A 53 10.93 6.97 2.93
CA THR A 53 10.12 5.91 2.32
C THR A 53 8.68 6.39 2.14
N VAL A 54 7.89 5.70 1.31
CA VAL A 54 6.45 5.98 1.17
C VAL A 54 5.74 5.92 2.52
N TYR A 55 6.08 4.91 3.33
CA TYR A 55 5.51 4.75 4.68
C TYR A 55 5.90 5.89 5.61
N GLY A 56 7.16 6.37 5.53
CA GLY A 56 7.59 7.56 6.27
C GLY A 56 6.75 8.79 5.93
N GLY A 57 6.42 8.97 4.66
CA GLY A 57 5.51 10.02 4.19
C GLY A 57 4.08 9.86 4.70
N PHE A 58 3.53 8.63 4.69
CA PHE A 58 2.22 8.32 5.27
C PHE A 58 2.16 8.67 6.76
N LEU A 59 3.17 8.19 7.51
CA LEU A 59 3.29 8.41 8.95
C LEU A 59 3.42 9.89 9.30
N GLN A 60 4.19 10.66 8.52
CA GLN A 60 4.36 12.10 8.75
C GLN A 60 3.01 12.84 8.64
N VAL A 61 2.21 12.54 7.61
CA VAL A 61 0.89 13.16 7.45
C VAL A 61 -0.06 12.77 8.57
N CYS A 62 -0.04 11.51 9.01
CA CYS A 62 -0.85 11.06 10.14
C CYS A 62 -0.45 11.79 11.41
N GLN A 63 0.85 11.91 11.69
CA GLN A 63 1.37 12.65 12.85
C GLN A 63 0.99 14.13 12.83
N ASP A 64 1.13 14.81 11.69
CA ASP A 64 0.82 16.24 11.54
C ASP A 64 -0.67 16.56 11.72
N ASN A 65 -1.53 15.55 11.64
CA ASN A 65 -2.98 15.69 11.73
C ASN A 65 -3.60 14.94 12.93
N ASP A 66 -2.80 14.47 13.88
CA ASP A 66 -3.25 13.72 15.07
C ASP A 66 -4.07 12.46 14.72
N ILE A 67 -3.71 11.76 13.64
CA ILE A 67 -4.38 10.56 13.15
C ILE A 67 -3.66 9.32 13.67
N ALA A 68 -4.39 8.41 14.31
CA ALA A 68 -3.88 7.12 14.72
C ALA A 68 -3.55 6.25 13.50
N VAL A 69 -2.53 5.42 13.61
CA VAL A 69 -2.07 4.53 12.54
C VAL A 69 -2.23 3.08 12.97
N GLU A 70 -2.82 2.28 12.09
CA GLU A 70 -2.88 0.83 12.19
C GLU A 70 -2.01 0.18 11.14
N GLY A 71 -0.92 -0.40 11.57
CA GLY A 71 -0.03 -1.14 10.69
C GLY A 71 -0.63 -2.49 10.30
N LEU A 72 -0.74 -2.75 8.99
CA LEU A 72 -1.16 -4.05 8.48
C LEU A 72 0.06 -4.96 8.29
N LEU A 73 0.55 -5.03 7.07
CA LEU A 73 1.74 -5.73 6.64
C LEU A 73 2.50 -4.84 5.66
N VAL A 74 3.80 -4.71 5.85
CA VAL A 74 4.74 -4.21 4.86
C VAL A 74 5.70 -5.35 4.53
N ALA A 75 5.66 -5.82 3.29
CA ALA A 75 6.55 -6.85 2.79
C ALA A 75 7.17 -6.38 1.47
N GLU A 76 8.48 -6.21 1.48
CA GLU A 76 9.25 -5.69 0.35
C GLU A 76 10.41 -6.62 0.02
N CYS A 77 10.64 -6.81 -1.27
CA CYS A 77 11.80 -7.56 -1.76
C CYS A 77 12.50 -6.77 -2.87
N ALA A 78 13.82 -6.90 -2.94
CA ALA A 78 14.59 -6.33 -4.04
C ALA A 78 14.15 -6.91 -5.39
N PRO A 79 14.34 -6.17 -6.50
CA PRO A 79 14.03 -6.67 -7.84
C PRO A 79 14.60 -8.06 -8.10
N SER A 80 13.76 -9.00 -8.52
CA SER A 80 14.13 -10.40 -8.74
C SER A 80 13.18 -11.07 -9.72
N GLY A 81 13.21 -12.41 -9.86
CA GLY A 81 12.31 -13.16 -10.71
C GLY A 81 10.85 -13.12 -10.24
N PRO A 82 9.94 -13.73 -11.01
CA PRO A 82 8.52 -13.77 -10.66
C PRO A 82 8.30 -14.30 -9.24
N VAL A 83 7.35 -13.71 -8.53
CA VAL A 83 7.00 -14.16 -7.18
C VAL A 83 6.38 -15.56 -7.27
N ALA A 84 6.81 -16.49 -6.42
CA ALA A 84 6.15 -17.79 -6.30
C ALA A 84 4.67 -17.60 -5.96
N GLY A 85 3.76 -18.31 -6.65
CA GLY A 85 2.33 -18.11 -6.46
C GLY A 85 1.90 -18.27 -5.00
N ALA A 86 2.41 -19.30 -4.32
CA ALA A 86 2.13 -19.52 -2.90
C ALA A 86 2.68 -18.40 -1.98
N ALA A 87 3.80 -17.77 -2.36
CA ALA A 87 4.36 -16.65 -1.61
C ALA A 87 3.47 -15.42 -1.73
N PHE A 88 2.99 -15.10 -2.93
CA PHE A 88 2.05 -14.01 -3.13
C PHE A 88 0.76 -14.26 -2.36
N GLU A 89 0.16 -15.44 -2.47
CA GLU A 89 -1.10 -15.77 -1.77
C GLU A 89 -0.95 -15.62 -0.25
N ALA A 90 0.14 -16.12 0.33
CA ALA A 90 0.37 -16.01 1.78
C ALA A 90 0.43 -14.54 2.24
N MET A 91 1.14 -13.67 1.51
CA MET A 91 1.25 -12.24 1.84
C MET A 91 -0.06 -11.49 1.58
N ALA A 92 -0.74 -11.78 0.48
CA ALA A 92 -2.03 -11.16 0.14
C ALA A 92 -3.09 -11.54 1.17
N ASP A 93 -3.19 -12.82 1.55
CA ASP A 93 -4.12 -13.29 2.56
C ASP A 93 -3.84 -12.67 3.94
N GLU A 94 -2.57 -12.51 4.32
CA GLU A 94 -2.22 -11.84 5.57
C GLU A 94 -2.63 -10.36 5.53
N LEU A 95 -2.29 -9.62 4.48
CA LEU A 95 -2.61 -8.21 4.36
C LEU A 95 -4.14 -7.99 4.36
N VAL A 96 -4.87 -8.80 3.60
CA VAL A 96 -6.34 -8.78 3.55
C VAL A 96 -6.95 -9.09 4.90
N SER A 97 -6.47 -10.14 5.59
CA SER A 97 -6.97 -10.53 6.91
C SER A 97 -6.76 -9.42 7.95
N ARG A 98 -5.61 -8.74 7.91
CA ARG A 98 -5.34 -7.59 8.78
C ARG A 98 -6.23 -6.39 8.43
N ALA A 99 -6.49 -6.13 7.15
CA ALA A 99 -7.41 -5.08 6.73
C ALA A 99 -8.85 -5.32 7.24
N VAL A 100 -9.30 -6.58 7.27
CA VAL A 100 -10.60 -6.97 7.83
C VAL A 100 -10.72 -6.59 9.31
N LEU A 101 -9.66 -6.80 10.11
CA LEU A 101 -9.67 -6.50 11.54
C LEU A 101 -9.92 -5.01 11.83
N TRP A 102 -9.45 -4.12 10.94
CA TRP A 102 -9.54 -2.67 11.12
C TRP A 102 -10.61 -2.00 10.28
N ARG A 103 -11.35 -2.77 9.48
CA ARG A 103 -12.36 -2.27 8.55
C ARG A 103 -13.35 -1.28 9.16
N GLU A 104 -13.85 -1.56 10.36
CA GLU A 104 -14.87 -0.73 11.03
C GLU A 104 -14.25 0.43 11.83
N GLU A 105 -12.96 0.36 12.16
CA GLU A 105 -12.28 1.31 13.02
C GLU A 105 -11.38 2.29 12.27
N ALA A 106 -10.83 1.89 11.13
CA ALA A 106 -10.03 2.75 10.28
C ALA A 106 -10.90 3.48 9.24
N ASP A 107 -10.65 4.76 9.06
CA ASP A 107 -11.39 5.62 8.13
C ASP A 107 -10.94 5.46 6.68
N GLY A 108 -9.81 4.79 6.43
CA GLY A 108 -9.26 4.53 5.09
C GLY A 108 -7.95 3.76 5.13
N LEU A 109 -7.48 3.37 3.95
CA LEU A 109 -6.26 2.58 3.73
C LEU A 109 -5.24 3.35 2.89
N LEU A 110 -4.02 3.46 3.41
CA LEU A 110 -2.83 3.91 2.69
C LEU A 110 -2.01 2.70 2.30
N LEU A 111 -1.85 2.47 1.00
CA LEU A 111 -1.21 1.26 0.47
C LEU A 111 -0.05 1.62 -0.46
N HIS A 112 1.10 0.97 -0.27
CA HIS A 112 2.23 1.04 -1.18
C HIS A 112 2.34 -0.24 -2.00
N LEU A 113 2.28 -0.12 -3.31
CA LEU A 113 2.49 -1.18 -4.29
C LEU A 113 3.57 -0.72 -5.29
N HIS A 114 4.25 -1.66 -5.93
CA HIS A 114 5.21 -1.28 -6.98
C HIS A 114 4.51 -0.91 -8.29
N GLY A 115 3.59 -1.72 -8.74
CA GLY A 115 2.95 -1.63 -10.05
C GLY A 115 3.55 -2.53 -11.13
N ALA A 116 4.62 -3.25 -10.81
CA ALA A 116 5.30 -4.15 -11.76
C ALA A 116 5.54 -5.56 -11.17
N MET A 117 4.78 -5.95 -10.16
CA MET A 117 4.82 -7.31 -9.63
C MET A 117 4.17 -8.29 -10.61
N VAL A 118 4.82 -9.42 -10.81
CA VAL A 118 4.28 -10.60 -11.51
C VAL A 118 4.48 -11.81 -10.61
N SER A 119 3.47 -12.65 -10.47
CA SER A 119 3.59 -13.93 -9.77
C SER A 119 3.33 -15.12 -10.70
N ARG A 120 3.67 -16.31 -10.25
CA ARG A 120 3.32 -17.54 -11.00
C ARG A 120 1.82 -17.73 -10.99
N GLY A 121 1.25 -17.74 -12.19
CA GLY A 121 -0.19 -17.91 -12.39
C GLY A 121 -0.98 -16.60 -12.42
N ASP A 122 -0.35 -15.46 -12.08
CA ASP A 122 -0.98 -14.15 -12.16
C ASP A 122 -0.01 -13.10 -12.70
N THR A 123 -0.37 -12.46 -13.80
CA THR A 123 0.44 -11.42 -14.46
C THR A 123 0.25 -10.03 -13.86
N ASP A 124 -0.76 -9.85 -13.01
CA ASP A 124 -1.00 -8.62 -12.26
C ASP A 124 -1.56 -8.93 -10.85
N PRO A 125 -0.74 -9.52 -9.97
CA PRO A 125 -1.15 -9.90 -8.62
C PRO A 125 -1.55 -8.69 -7.76
N GLU A 126 -1.04 -7.50 -8.06
CA GLU A 126 -1.43 -6.26 -7.36
C GLU A 126 -2.87 -5.87 -7.70
N TYR A 127 -3.31 -6.08 -8.95
CA TYR A 127 -4.72 -5.93 -9.33
C TYR A 127 -5.60 -6.94 -8.59
N SER A 128 -5.18 -8.19 -8.53
CA SER A 128 -5.88 -9.26 -7.79
C SER A 128 -5.99 -8.93 -6.29
N LEU A 129 -4.93 -8.39 -5.68
CA LEU A 129 -4.96 -7.92 -4.29
C LEU A 129 -5.97 -6.78 -4.08
N LEU A 130 -5.98 -5.79 -4.97
CA LEU A 130 -6.92 -4.67 -4.89
C LEU A 130 -8.38 -5.13 -5.03
N LEU A 131 -8.65 -6.09 -5.92
CA LEU A 131 -9.99 -6.70 -6.03
C LEU A 131 -10.41 -7.40 -4.73
N ARG A 132 -9.51 -8.13 -4.08
CA ARG A 132 -9.77 -8.78 -2.78
C ARG A 132 -10.04 -7.74 -1.69
N LEU A 133 -9.26 -6.67 -1.64
CA LEU A 133 -9.48 -5.57 -0.70
C LEU A 133 -10.83 -4.90 -0.93
N ARG A 134 -11.21 -4.60 -2.18
CA ARG A 134 -12.53 -4.05 -2.51
C ARG A 134 -13.67 -4.99 -2.12
N ALA A 135 -13.53 -6.28 -2.38
CA ALA A 135 -14.56 -7.26 -2.03
C ALA A 135 -14.89 -7.31 -0.54
N ILE A 136 -13.92 -7.04 0.33
CA ILE A 136 -14.09 -7.07 1.79
C ILE A 136 -14.35 -5.70 2.41
N LEU A 137 -13.70 -4.65 1.91
CA LEU A 137 -13.83 -3.30 2.44
C LEU A 137 -15.05 -2.57 1.88
N GLY A 138 -15.47 -2.92 0.66
CA GLY A 138 -16.55 -2.26 -0.08
C GLY A 138 -16.01 -1.21 -1.07
N ASP A 139 -16.87 -0.85 -2.02
CA ASP A 139 -16.50 0.06 -3.13
C ASP A 139 -16.26 1.49 -2.64
N ASP A 140 -16.96 1.91 -1.60
CA ASP A 140 -16.88 3.26 -1.03
C ASP A 140 -15.79 3.42 0.04
N TYR A 141 -15.10 2.35 0.45
CA TYR A 141 -14.04 2.43 1.46
C TYR A 141 -12.83 3.18 0.91
N PRO A 142 -12.35 4.25 1.55
CA PRO A 142 -11.31 5.10 1.00
C PRO A 142 -9.95 4.40 0.91
N ILE A 143 -9.37 4.29 -0.28
CA ILE A 143 -8.05 3.69 -0.54
C ILE A 143 -7.18 4.67 -1.32
N ALA A 144 -5.97 4.94 -0.81
CA ALA A 144 -4.95 5.66 -1.55
C ALA A 144 -3.75 4.75 -1.83
N LEU A 145 -3.30 4.77 -3.08
CA LEU A 145 -2.11 4.06 -3.54
C LEU A 145 -0.94 5.03 -3.73
N ALA A 146 0.23 4.63 -3.25
CA ALA A 146 1.51 5.16 -3.69
C ALA A 146 2.25 4.08 -4.47
N MET A 147 2.81 4.42 -5.64
CA MET A 147 3.39 3.46 -6.58
C MET A 147 4.71 3.96 -7.15
N ASP A 148 5.51 3.02 -7.61
CA ASP A 148 6.74 3.33 -8.35
C ASP A 148 6.41 3.88 -9.76
N LEU A 149 7.29 4.73 -10.29
CA LEU A 149 7.15 5.27 -11.66
C LEU A 149 7.38 4.22 -12.75
N HIS A 150 8.03 3.09 -12.44
CA HIS A 150 8.21 1.97 -13.36
C HIS A 150 7.02 1.00 -13.34
N GLY A 151 5.98 1.33 -12.56
CA GLY A 151 4.76 0.55 -12.50
C GLY A 151 4.02 0.52 -13.84
N ASN A 152 3.44 -0.63 -14.16
CA ASN A 152 2.55 -0.82 -15.30
C ASN A 152 1.09 -0.81 -14.79
N VAL A 153 0.52 0.38 -14.73
CA VAL A 153 -0.79 0.60 -14.10
C VAL A 153 -1.87 0.75 -15.15
N ALA A 154 -2.65 -0.31 -15.34
CA ALA A 154 -3.85 -0.27 -16.17
C ALA A 154 -4.94 0.63 -15.55
N VAL A 155 -5.82 1.17 -16.38
CA VAL A 155 -6.92 2.03 -15.91
C VAL A 155 -7.81 1.29 -14.91
N GLU A 156 -8.10 0.03 -15.17
CA GLU A 156 -8.91 -0.84 -14.32
C GLU A 156 -8.30 -1.00 -12.92
N LYS A 157 -6.97 -1.13 -12.82
CA LYS A 157 -6.26 -1.17 -11.54
C LYS A 157 -6.37 0.17 -10.81
N ALA A 158 -6.14 1.28 -11.52
CA ALA A 158 -6.20 2.62 -10.93
C ALA A 158 -7.60 2.94 -10.40
N MET A 159 -8.64 2.47 -11.05
CA MET A 159 -10.04 2.70 -10.63
C MET A 159 -10.44 1.93 -9.36
N LEU A 160 -9.65 0.99 -8.89
CA LEU A 160 -9.86 0.32 -7.60
C LEU A 160 -9.38 1.15 -6.40
N ALA A 161 -8.79 2.31 -6.64
CA ALA A 161 -8.37 3.24 -5.58
C ALA A 161 -8.98 4.62 -5.80
N ASP A 162 -9.15 5.38 -4.72
CA ASP A 162 -9.66 6.74 -4.75
C ASP A 162 -8.57 7.76 -5.10
N VAL A 163 -7.34 7.41 -4.76
CA VAL A 163 -6.14 8.21 -5.00
C VAL A 163 -5.04 7.31 -5.51
N VAL A 164 -4.36 7.72 -6.59
CA VAL A 164 -3.15 7.06 -7.08
C VAL A 164 -2.05 8.10 -7.27
N CYS A 165 -0.93 7.91 -6.58
CA CYS A 165 0.26 8.76 -6.68
C CYS A 165 1.47 7.93 -7.08
N GLY A 166 2.20 8.34 -8.11
CA GLY A 166 3.46 7.73 -8.52
C GLY A 166 4.68 8.57 -8.15
N PHE A 167 5.86 7.95 -8.03
CA PHE A 167 7.13 8.65 -7.98
C PHE A 167 7.31 9.48 -9.24
N ARG A 168 8.05 10.58 -9.13
CA ARG A 168 8.30 11.53 -10.22
C ARG A 168 9.77 11.65 -10.58
N ARG A 169 10.65 11.00 -9.80
CA ARG A 169 12.11 11.13 -9.94
C ARG A 169 12.78 9.79 -10.08
N SER A 170 13.79 9.75 -10.93
CA SER A 170 14.75 8.64 -11.01
C SER A 170 16.15 9.24 -10.90
N PRO A 171 16.95 8.87 -9.88
CA PRO A 171 16.66 7.95 -8.77
C PRO A 171 15.48 8.41 -7.89
N HIS A 172 14.84 7.45 -7.19
CA HIS A 172 13.67 7.67 -6.34
C HIS A 172 14.01 8.46 -5.08
N THR A 173 14.15 9.78 -5.20
CA THR A 173 14.45 10.68 -4.08
C THR A 173 13.19 11.28 -3.44
N ASP A 174 12.03 11.03 -4.02
CA ASP A 174 10.72 11.60 -3.68
C ASP A 174 9.73 10.56 -3.12
N MET A 175 10.22 9.47 -2.54
CA MET A 175 9.38 8.40 -1.99
C MET A 175 8.49 8.92 -0.85
N ALA A 176 9.06 9.59 0.16
CA ALA A 176 8.29 10.18 1.25
C ALA A 176 7.33 11.26 0.75
N GLU A 177 7.78 12.15 -0.16
CA GLU A 177 6.93 13.18 -0.78
C GLU A 177 5.72 12.55 -1.51
N THR A 178 5.90 11.39 -2.14
CA THR A 178 4.81 10.67 -2.79
C THR A 178 3.82 10.07 -1.80
N GLY A 179 4.33 9.48 -0.71
CA GLY A 179 3.49 9.00 0.39
C GLY A 179 2.69 10.13 1.03
N GLU A 180 3.35 11.26 1.34
CA GLU A 180 2.66 12.45 1.87
C GLU A 180 1.55 12.93 0.92
N ARG A 181 1.83 12.99 -0.37
CA ARG A 181 0.86 13.44 -1.36
C ARG A 181 -0.36 12.52 -1.42
N ALA A 182 -0.15 11.20 -1.41
CA ALA A 182 -1.24 10.23 -1.39
C ALA A 182 -2.09 10.35 -0.12
N ALA A 183 -1.46 10.45 1.05
CA ALA A 183 -2.17 10.62 2.31
C ALA A 183 -2.95 11.93 2.39
N LYS A 184 -2.35 13.06 1.99
CA LYS A 184 -3.02 14.37 1.96
C LYS A 184 -4.24 14.38 1.05
N LEU A 185 -4.16 13.74 -0.14
CA LEU A 185 -5.28 13.63 -1.05
C LEU A 185 -6.40 12.75 -0.48
N LEU A 186 -6.06 11.65 0.19
CA LEU A 186 -7.04 10.81 0.87
C LEU A 186 -7.75 11.58 1.98
N LEU A 187 -7.03 12.33 2.81
CA LEU A 187 -7.64 13.19 3.84
C LEU A 187 -8.56 14.24 3.23
N GLY A 188 -8.18 14.82 2.10
CA GLY A 188 -9.04 15.77 1.37
C GLY A 188 -10.35 15.14 0.89
N LYS A 189 -10.37 13.85 0.55
CA LYS A 189 -11.57 13.11 0.19
C LYS A 189 -12.45 12.80 1.41
N LEU A 190 -11.83 12.54 2.56
CA LEU A 190 -12.53 12.18 3.79
C LEU A 190 -13.12 13.40 4.54
N ALA A 191 -12.68 14.61 4.22
CA ALA A 191 -13.12 15.88 4.82
C ALA A 191 -14.41 16.40 4.20
#